data_d9aa2f6a5118598f50e1fff684d61d69
#
_entry.id   d9aa2f6a5118598f50e1fff684d61d69
#
_cell.length_a   1.000
_cell.length_b   1.000
_cell.length_c   1.000
_cell.angle_alpha   90.00
_cell.angle_beta   90.00
_cell.angle_gamma   90.00
#
_symmetry.space_group_name_H-M   'P 1'
#
loop_
_entity.id
_entity.type
_entity.pdbx_description
1 polymer ?
#
loop_
_entity_poly.entity_id
_entity_poly.type
_entity_poly.pdbx_seq_one_letter_code
_entity_poly.pdbx_strand_id
1 'polypeptide(L)'
;MQLLSIYSLYYLYKKMEKFVVFGRYCEDAIIKREPFREQHLKRLKNIKDSDILVTLGPTKCTKYLFGIFNANDTNELKDLIEKDIYWEKGIWVNYDIYPWIQAF
;
A
#
# COMPACT_ATOMS: atom_id res chain seq x y z
N MET A 1 -21.32 7.71 28.52
CA MET A 1 -20.16 6.82 28.42
C MET A 1 -20.08 6.12 27.09
N GLN A 2 -21.13 5.42 26.64
CA GLN A 2 -21.13 4.76 25.33
C GLN A 2 -21.05 5.76 24.17
N LEU A 3 -21.66 6.94 24.30
CA LEU A 3 -21.58 7.98 23.28
C LEU A 3 -20.14 8.45 23.04
N LEU A 4 -19.33 8.57 24.09
CA LEU A 4 -17.92 8.93 23.96
C LEU A 4 -17.15 7.86 23.21
N SER A 5 -17.42 6.58 23.47
CA SER A 5 -16.78 5.47 22.76
C SER A 5 -17.15 5.47 21.28
N ILE A 6 -18.41 5.71 20.96
CA ILE A 6 -18.88 5.81 19.58
C ILE A 6 -18.23 6.98 18.86
N TYR A 7 -18.14 8.14 19.50
CA TYR A 7 -17.48 9.30 18.94
C TYR A 7 -16.00 9.07 18.74
N SER A 8 -15.32 8.42 19.68
CA SER A 8 -13.91 8.07 19.55
C SER A 8 -13.65 7.16 18.36
N LEU A 9 -14.46 6.12 18.20
CA LEU A 9 -14.34 5.18 17.06
C LEU A 9 -14.62 5.89 15.73
N TYR A 10 -15.67 6.70 15.69
CA TYR A 10 -15.99 7.49 14.50
C TYR A 10 -14.86 8.45 14.15
N TYR A 11 -14.30 9.13 15.14
CA TYR A 11 -13.21 10.08 14.95
C TYR A 11 -11.94 9.39 14.46
N LEU A 12 -11.61 8.22 15.02
CA LEU A 12 -10.46 7.43 14.58
C LEU A 12 -10.66 6.93 13.13
N TYR A 13 -11.85 6.47 12.82
CA TYR A 13 -12.19 6.04 11.47
C TYR A 13 -12.06 7.20 10.47
N LYS A 14 -12.49 8.39 10.86
CA LYS A 14 -12.40 9.60 10.04
C LYS A 14 -10.96 10.06 9.79
N LYS A 15 -10.00 9.68 10.66
CA LYS A 15 -8.59 10.01 10.47
C LYS A 15 -7.94 9.19 9.36
N MET A 16 -8.47 8.02 9.06
CA MET A 16 -7.96 7.21 7.96
C MET A 16 -8.33 7.86 6.63
N GLU A 17 -7.34 8.03 5.81
CA GLU A 17 -7.48 8.58 4.46
C GLU A 17 -7.05 7.54 3.44
N LYS A 18 -7.49 7.73 2.20
CA LYS A 18 -6.98 6.95 1.09
C LYS A 18 -5.80 7.67 0.46
N PHE A 19 -4.83 6.88 0.05
CA PHE A 19 -3.62 7.37 -0.62
C PHE A 19 -3.41 6.58 -1.89
N VAL A 20 -3.02 7.29 -2.94
CA VAL A 20 -2.55 6.68 -4.18
C VAL A 20 -1.04 6.58 -4.10
N VAL A 21 -0.52 5.43 -4.48
CA VAL A 21 0.91 5.17 -4.58
C VAL A 21 1.25 4.90 -6.03
N PHE A 22 2.19 5.65 -6.56
CA PHE A 22 2.80 5.40 -7.86
C PHE A 22 4.28 5.11 -7.65
N GLY A 23 4.76 4.05 -8.29
CA GLY A 23 6.15 3.69 -8.16
C GLY A 23 6.72 3.05 -9.42
N ARG A 24 7.98 2.68 -9.33
CA ARG A 24 8.69 2.02 -10.42
C ARG A 24 9.25 0.69 -9.97
N TYR A 25 9.19 -0.26 -10.87
CA TYR A 25 9.91 -1.51 -10.76
C TYR A 25 11.34 -1.34 -11.29
N CYS A 26 12.24 -2.20 -10.82
CA CYS A 26 13.58 -2.33 -11.38
C CYS A 26 13.52 -2.89 -12.80
N GLU A 27 14.64 -2.80 -13.53
CA GLU A 27 14.78 -3.50 -14.80
C GLU A 27 14.72 -5.02 -14.59
N ASP A 28 14.14 -5.72 -15.55
CA ASP A 28 13.97 -7.18 -15.49
C ASP A 28 13.19 -7.65 -14.25
N ALA A 29 12.22 -6.85 -13.81
CA ALA A 29 11.48 -7.11 -12.57
C ALA A 29 10.77 -8.46 -12.57
N ILE A 30 10.24 -8.91 -13.71
CA ILE A 30 9.54 -10.20 -13.80
C ILE A 30 10.47 -11.35 -13.41
N ILE A 31 11.72 -11.29 -13.83
CA ILE A 31 12.71 -12.31 -13.49
C ILE A 31 13.20 -12.11 -12.05
N LYS A 32 13.56 -10.88 -11.70
CA LYS A 32 14.18 -10.58 -10.40
C LYS A 32 13.23 -10.76 -9.23
N ARG A 33 11.94 -10.53 -9.42
CA ARG A 33 10.93 -10.70 -8.36
C ARG A 33 10.62 -12.16 -8.03
N GLU A 34 10.89 -13.08 -8.94
CA GLU A 34 10.42 -14.46 -8.84
C GLU A 34 10.75 -15.13 -7.50
N PRO A 35 11.98 -15.04 -6.95
CA PRO A 35 12.28 -15.66 -5.66
C PRO A 35 11.49 -15.07 -4.49
N PHE A 36 10.95 -13.86 -4.62
CA PHE A 36 10.29 -13.12 -3.54
C PHE A 36 8.78 -12.99 -3.74
N ARG A 37 8.28 -13.46 -4.87
CA ARG A 37 6.89 -13.20 -5.30
C ARG A 37 5.87 -13.83 -4.37
N GLU A 38 6.07 -15.07 -3.98
CA GLU A 38 5.14 -15.77 -3.08
C GLU A 38 5.02 -15.05 -1.74
N GLN A 39 6.14 -14.70 -1.12
CA GLN A 39 6.17 -13.96 0.13
C GLN A 39 5.50 -12.60 0.01
N HIS A 40 5.76 -11.89 -1.08
CA HIS A 40 5.16 -10.59 -1.37
C HIS A 40 3.62 -10.70 -1.47
N LEU A 41 3.13 -11.63 -2.28
CA LEU A 41 1.69 -11.81 -2.49
C LEU A 41 0.97 -12.24 -1.20
N LYS A 42 1.61 -13.07 -0.38
CA LYS A 42 1.07 -13.47 0.92
C LYS A 42 0.92 -12.27 1.86
N ARG A 43 1.92 -11.39 1.89
CA ARG A 43 1.86 -10.16 2.68
C ARG A 43 0.76 -9.23 2.18
N LEU A 44 0.65 -9.05 0.86
CA LEU A 44 -0.41 -8.21 0.26
C LEU A 44 -1.78 -8.73 0.63
N LYS A 45 -1.98 -10.04 0.61
CA LYS A 45 -3.25 -10.64 1.02
C LYS A 45 -3.59 -10.29 2.47
N ASN A 46 -2.62 -10.37 3.37
CA ASN A 46 -2.82 -10.04 4.78
C ASN A 46 -3.22 -8.58 4.98
N ILE A 47 -2.55 -7.65 4.32
CA ILE A 47 -2.89 -6.21 4.46
C ILE A 47 -4.19 -5.86 3.73
N LYS A 48 -4.56 -6.63 2.71
CA LYS A 48 -5.88 -6.49 2.07
C LYS A 48 -6.99 -6.98 3.00
N ASP A 49 -6.80 -8.11 3.63
CA ASP A 49 -7.77 -8.66 4.59
C ASP A 49 -7.95 -7.75 5.82
N SER A 50 -6.97 -6.92 6.12
CA SER A 50 -7.01 -5.92 7.21
C SER A 50 -7.53 -4.55 6.75
N ASP A 51 -8.03 -4.42 5.53
CA ASP A 51 -8.53 -3.17 4.93
C ASP A 51 -7.48 -2.05 4.82
N ILE A 52 -6.21 -2.37 4.96
CA ILE A 52 -5.12 -1.41 4.74
C ILE A 52 -4.89 -1.24 3.24
N LEU A 53 -4.89 -2.34 2.50
CA LEU A 53 -4.73 -2.32 1.06
C LEU A 53 -6.09 -2.38 0.38
N VAL A 54 -6.38 -1.40 -0.47
CA VAL A 54 -7.57 -1.42 -1.33
C VAL A 54 -7.26 -2.20 -2.60
N THR A 55 -6.20 -1.82 -3.30
CA THR A 55 -5.74 -2.50 -4.52
C THR A 55 -4.28 -2.17 -4.77
N LEU A 56 -3.60 -3.03 -5.49
CA LEU A 56 -2.18 -2.84 -5.83
C LEU A 56 -1.82 -3.77 -6.98
N GLY A 57 -1.04 -3.27 -7.90
CA GLY A 57 -0.52 -4.11 -8.96
C GLY A 57 0.43 -3.38 -9.90
N PRO A 58 1.14 -4.15 -10.73
CA PRO A 58 1.98 -3.59 -11.78
C PRO A 58 1.17 -3.22 -13.02
N THR A 59 1.69 -2.30 -13.81
CA THR A 59 1.24 -2.13 -15.18
C THR A 59 1.59 -3.38 -16.00
N LYS A 60 0.94 -3.57 -17.14
CA LYS A 60 1.23 -4.74 -18.00
C LYS A 60 2.70 -4.84 -18.38
N CYS A 61 3.36 -3.72 -18.61
CA CYS A 61 4.79 -3.71 -18.93
C CYS A 61 5.70 -3.98 -17.72
N THR A 62 5.14 -4.04 -16.51
CA THR A 62 5.84 -4.26 -15.24
C THR A 62 6.94 -3.22 -14.98
N LYS A 63 6.76 -2.01 -15.51
CA LYS A 63 7.64 -0.87 -15.24
C LYS A 63 7.15 -0.03 -14.08
N TYR A 64 5.83 0.05 -13.87
CA TYR A 64 5.21 0.94 -12.92
C TYR A 64 4.33 0.18 -11.96
N LEU A 65 4.28 0.70 -10.74
CA LEU A 65 3.43 0.24 -9.66
C LEU A 65 2.32 1.26 -9.45
N PHE A 66 1.09 0.78 -9.27
CA PHE A 66 -0.04 1.59 -8.85
C PHE A 66 -0.75 0.90 -7.70
N GLY A 67 -1.13 1.68 -6.70
CA GLY A 67 -1.91 1.14 -5.60
C GLY A 67 -2.73 2.20 -4.88
N ILE A 68 -3.71 1.74 -4.13
CA ILE A 68 -4.53 2.57 -3.25
C ILE A 68 -4.52 1.91 -1.87
N PHE A 69 -4.20 2.70 -0.84
CA PHE A 69 -4.09 2.26 0.53
C PHE A 69 -4.92 3.14 1.46
N ASN A 70 -5.35 2.57 2.57
CA ASN A 70 -5.88 3.31 3.71
C ASN A 70 -4.78 3.48 4.74
N ALA A 71 -4.57 4.68 5.24
CA ALA A 71 -3.59 4.96 6.28
C ALA A 71 -3.98 6.21 7.05
N ASN A 72 -3.40 6.38 8.24
CA ASN A 72 -3.63 7.58 9.04
C ASN A 72 -2.84 8.78 8.49
N ASP A 73 -1.65 8.53 7.99
CA ASP A 73 -0.79 9.56 7.41
C ASP A 73 0.22 8.95 6.43
N THR A 74 0.95 9.83 5.78
CA THR A 74 1.95 9.47 4.78
C THR A 74 3.11 8.68 5.38
N ASN A 75 3.53 9.01 6.60
CA ASN A 75 4.67 8.33 7.24
C ASN A 75 4.34 6.87 7.55
N GLU A 76 3.14 6.61 8.04
CA GLU A 76 2.67 5.23 8.28
C GLU A 76 2.69 4.42 7.00
N LEU A 77 2.19 5.00 5.90
CA LEU A 77 2.16 4.33 4.61
C LEU A 77 3.56 4.09 4.05
N LYS A 78 4.45 5.07 4.20
CA LYS A 78 5.85 4.92 3.81
C LYS A 78 6.48 3.73 4.51
N ASP A 79 6.32 3.62 5.82
CA ASP A 79 6.85 2.50 6.59
C ASP A 79 6.27 1.17 6.12
N LEU A 80 4.99 1.14 5.81
CA LEU A 80 4.31 -0.05 5.30
C LEU A 80 4.90 -0.51 3.97
N ILE A 81 5.11 0.41 3.04
CA ILE A 81 5.68 0.11 1.72
C ILE A 81 7.12 -0.38 1.86
N GLU A 82 7.93 0.26 2.69
CA GLU A 82 9.35 -0.04 2.82
C GLU A 82 9.63 -1.32 3.62
N LYS A 83 8.62 -1.88 4.26
CA LYS A 83 8.70 -3.21 4.88
C LYS A 83 8.39 -4.35 3.91
N ASP A 84 7.95 -4.03 2.72
CA ASP A 84 7.70 -5.07 1.72
C ASP A 84 9.02 -5.65 1.20
N ILE A 85 9.03 -6.97 0.99
CA ILE A 85 10.21 -7.67 0.47
C ILE A 85 10.63 -7.12 -0.90
N TYR A 86 9.68 -6.64 -1.71
CA TYR A 86 9.99 -6.02 -3.00
C TYR A 86 10.77 -4.72 -2.85
N TRP A 87 10.48 -3.94 -1.81
CA TRP A 87 11.29 -2.75 -1.53
C TRP A 87 12.67 -3.13 -1.02
N GLU A 88 12.73 -4.04 -0.05
CA GLU A 88 14.00 -4.48 0.54
C GLU A 88 14.97 -5.06 -0.48
N LYS A 89 14.45 -5.76 -1.48
CA LYS A 89 15.25 -6.43 -2.51
C LYS A 89 15.43 -5.60 -3.77
N GLY A 90 14.98 -4.34 -3.75
CA GLY A 90 15.16 -3.44 -4.89
C GLY A 90 14.32 -3.79 -6.11
N ILE A 91 13.24 -4.56 -5.94
CA ILE A 91 12.28 -4.82 -7.02
C ILE A 91 11.45 -3.56 -7.27
N TRP A 92 10.99 -2.92 -6.22
CA TRP A 92 10.47 -1.56 -6.25
C TRP A 92 11.63 -0.60 -5.99
N VAL A 93 11.83 0.39 -6.84
CA VAL A 93 13.01 1.27 -6.77
C VAL A 93 12.69 2.70 -6.34
N ASN A 94 11.47 3.14 -6.55
CA ASN A 94 10.98 4.42 -6.03
C ASN A 94 9.46 4.43 -5.99
N TYR A 95 8.89 5.40 -5.29
CA TYR A 95 7.45 5.61 -5.25
C TYR A 95 7.14 7.03 -4.79
N ASP A 96 5.95 7.49 -5.17
CA ASP A 96 5.35 8.73 -4.68
C ASP A 96 3.99 8.41 -4.05
N ILE A 97 3.64 9.16 -3.03
CA ILE A 97 2.39 9.00 -2.28
C ILE A 97 1.58 10.29 -2.41
N TYR A 98 0.30 10.15 -2.77
CA TYR A 98 -0.62 11.28 -2.86
C TYR A 98 -1.90 11.00 -2.07
N PRO A 99 -2.31 11.91 -1.18
CA PRO A 99 -3.66 11.84 -0.61
C PRO A 99 -4.70 11.84 -1.74
N TRP A 100 -5.71 11.01 -1.63
CA TRP A 100 -6.67 10.80 -2.69
C TRP A 100 -8.10 10.82 -2.16
N ILE A 101 -8.97 11.50 -2.88
CA ILE A 101 -10.38 11.61 -2.55
C ILE A 101 -11.17 10.77 -3.55
N GLN A 102 -11.82 9.72 -3.05
CA GLN A 102 -12.67 8.86 -3.86
C GLN A 102 -13.99 9.59 -4.12
N ALA A 103 -14.29 9.83 -5.40
CA ALA A 103 -15.51 10.53 -5.79
C ALA A 103 -16.74 9.62 -5.74
N PHE A 104 -16.55 8.32 -5.92
CA PHE A 104 -17.65 7.35 -5.97
C PHE A 104 -17.42 6.21 -5.01
#